data_9d17fec1ee32d2eab6755eb691697651
#
_entry.id   9d17fec1ee32d2eab6755eb691697651
#
_cell.length_a   1.000
_cell.length_b   1.000
_cell.length_c   1.000
_cell.angle_alpha   90.00
_cell.angle_beta   90.00
_cell.angle_gamma   90.00
#
_symmetry.space_group_name_H-M   'P 1'
#
loop_
_entity.id
_entity.type
_entity.pdbx_description
1 polymer ?
#
loop_
_entity_poly.entity_id
_entity_poly.type
_entity_poly.pdbx_seq_one_letter_code
_entity_poly.pdbx_strand_id
1 'polypeptide(L)'
;MRSTTLIFVESLAKPCVTLFPKLSLVLLLMLLLQAQSVQAQTALTSVSAAGYATTVTPDSIVAGFGGPNLAPSTASAPSVPLPTTLAGTSVIVRDSAGVERSAGLFFVSSLQINYHVPAASAVGTATIFVRAGAVTVAQGTLEIANIAPAVFTANASGSGAPAGFAFRLRPDNSTLYENLFEFRNGSVQVRQVDFTPNGDRIFLVLYLSGLRRASRQDVQVILGGNTYTPDFIGPVDGFVGLDQLNVEVPSGLTGALSLAVTVNGFAAFN
;
A
#
# COMPACT_ATOMS: atom_id res chain seq x y z
N MET A 1 28.81 54.05 -97.13
CA MET A 1 27.87 54.41 -96.14
C MET A 1 27.33 53.13 -95.53
N ARG A 2 27.76 52.72 -94.39
CA ARG A 2 27.30 51.50 -93.67
C ARG A 2 26.69 51.93 -92.36
N SER A 3 25.38 51.65 -92.21
CA SER A 3 24.63 51.88 -91.01
C SER A 3 24.85 50.74 -90.04
N THR A 4 25.26 51.06 -88.81
CA THR A 4 25.47 50.09 -87.73
C THR A 4 24.27 50.10 -86.82
N THR A 5 23.54 49.02 -86.79
CA THR A 5 22.37 48.84 -85.87
C THR A 5 22.87 48.26 -84.57
N LEU A 6 22.65 48.97 -83.44
CA LEU A 6 22.87 48.44 -82.09
C LEU A 6 21.62 47.65 -81.65
N ILE A 7 21.83 46.39 -81.22
CA ILE A 7 20.76 45.58 -80.56
C ILE A 7 20.96 45.66 -79.03
N PHE A 8 19.99 46.20 -78.34
CA PHE A 8 19.90 46.14 -76.88
C PHE A 8 19.26 44.82 -76.50
N VAL A 9 19.96 43.99 -75.69
CA VAL A 9 19.42 42.82 -75.05
C VAL A 9 19.02 43.20 -73.60
N GLU A 10 17.77 43.33 -73.36
CA GLU A 10 17.26 43.47 -71.99
C GLU A 10 17.31 42.10 -71.28
N SER A 11 18.11 42.01 -70.26
CA SER A 11 18.19 40.85 -69.38
C SER A 11 17.04 40.94 -68.34
N LEU A 12 15.98 40.14 -68.52
CA LEU A 12 14.93 39.91 -67.55
C LEU A 12 15.42 39.04 -66.41
N ALA A 13 15.95 39.63 -65.34
CA ALA A 13 16.22 38.96 -64.09
C ALA A 13 14.89 38.65 -63.39
N LYS A 14 14.47 37.40 -63.35
CA LYS A 14 13.34 36.95 -62.57
C LYS A 14 13.73 36.96 -61.08
N PRO A 15 12.91 37.49 -60.15
CA PRO A 15 13.20 37.41 -58.73
C PRO A 15 13.07 35.95 -58.25
N CYS A 16 14.16 35.41 -57.71
CA CYS A 16 14.18 34.13 -57.01
C CYS A 16 13.37 34.30 -55.69
N VAL A 17 12.11 33.89 -55.70
CA VAL A 17 11.25 33.93 -54.51
C VAL A 17 11.81 32.89 -53.56
N THR A 18 12.44 33.31 -52.48
CA THR A 18 12.99 32.50 -51.42
C THR A 18 11.86 31.76 -50.68
N LEU A 19 11.65 30.51 -51.05
CA LEU A 19 10.67 29.62 -50.40
C LEU A 19 11.16 29.10 -49.01
N PHE A 20 12.35 29.50 -48.60
CA PHE A 20 13.05 28.98 -47.40
C PHE A 20 12.56 29.50 -46.05
N PRO A 21 12.01 30.72 -45.86
CA PRO A 21 11.62 31.13 -44.50
C PRO A 21 10.34 30.47 -43.98
N LYS A 22 9.41 30.02 -44.86
CA LYS A 22 8.18 29.38 -44.44
C LYS A 22 8.37 27.96 -43.96
N LEU A 23 9.30 27.21 -44.53
CA LEU A 23 9.62 25.83 -44.11
C LEU A 23 10.31 25.81 -42.75
N SER A 24 11.18 26.79 -42.47
CA SER A 24 11.87 26.93 -41.18
C SER A 24 10.94 27.29 -40.05
N LEU A 25 9.90 28.14 -40.32
CA LEU A 25 8.89 28.52 -39.31
C LEU A 25 7.94 27.37 -38.97
N VAL A 26 7.56 26.55 -39.95
CA VAL A 26 6.71 25.35 -39.73
C VAL A 26 7.50 24.27 -38.96
N LEU A 27 8.78 24.06 -39.23
CA LEU A 27 9.63 23.14 -38.49
C LEU A 27 9.84 23.59 -37.04
N LEU A 28 10.04 24.87 -36.80
CA LEU A 28 10.16 25.46 -35.47
C LEU A 28 8.83 25.34 -34.68
N LEU A 29 7.69 25.55 -35.36
CA LEU A 29 6.35 25.38 -34.75
C LEU A 29 6.05 23.93 -34.42
N MET A 30 6.47 22.97 -35.25
CA MET A 30 6.37 21.52 -34.96
C MET A 30 7.28 21.08 -33.82
N LEU A 31 8.48 21.67 -33.66
CA LEU A 31 9.35 21.41 -32.51
C LEU A 31 8.75 21.97 -31.18
N LEU A 32 8.05 23.10 -31.23
CA LEU A 32 7.40 23.69 -30.08
C LEU A 32 6.13 22.94 -29.64
N LEU A 33 5.45 22.24 -30.55
CA LEU A 33 4.31 21.39 -30.21
C LEU A 33 4.70 20.06 -29.51
N GLN A 34 6.00 19.69 -29.49
CA GLN A 34 6.49 18.51 -28.79
C GLN A 34 7.01 18.78 -27.37
N ALA A 35 6.89 20.01 -26.87
CA ALA A 35 7.06 20.27 -25.45
C ALA A 35 5.90 19.61 -24.68
N GLN A 36 5.94 18.27 -24.59
CA GLN A 36 5.11 17.53 -23.66
C GLN A 36 5.45 18.05 -22.27
N SER A 37 4.49 18.65 -21.63
CA SER A 37 4.59 19.04 -20.23
C SER A 37 4.99 17.79 -19.43
N VAL A 38 6.26 17.68 -19.03
CA VAL A 38 6.70 16.73 -18.02
C VAL A 38 5.97 17.13 -16.77
N GLN A 39 4.80 16.54 -16.55
CA GLN A 39 4.12 16.68 -15.26
C GLN A 39 5.06 16.10 -14.21
N ALA A 40 5.49 16.92 -13.27
CA ALA A 40 6.27 16.47 -12.13
C ALA A 40 5.47 15.38 -11.41
N GLN A 41 6.00 14.16 -11.42
CA GLN A 41 5.39 13.04 -10.70
C GLN A 41 5.47 13.35 -9.20
N THR A 42 4.35 13.18 -8.52
CA THR A 42 4.32 13.31 -7.06
C THR A 42 5.08 12.14 -6.41
N ALA A 43 5.85 12.43 -5.38
CA ALA A 43 6.46 11.38 -4.56
C ALA A 43 5.36 10.60 -3.82
N LEU A 44 5.45 9.26 -3.88
CA LEU A 44 4.58 8.34 -3.14
C LEU A 44 5.37 7.73 -1.98
N THR A 45 4.87 7.87 -0.76
CA THR A 45 5.37 7.13 0.41
C THR A 45 4.44 5.96 0.68
N SER A 46 4.95 4.74 0.58
CA SER A 46 4.21 3.50 0.83
C SER A 46 4.67 2.87 2.13
N VAL A 47 3.72 2.49 2.98
CA VAL A 47 3.98 1.88 4.30
C VAL A 47 2.98 0.75 4.57
N SER A 48 3.33 -0.17 5.46
CA SER A 48 2.37 -1.17 5.98
C SER A 48 1.14 -0.47 6.55
N ALA A 49 -0.05 -0.90 6.16
CA ALA A 49 -1.29 -0.35 6.71
C ALA A 49 -1.51 -0.71 8.18
N ALA A 50 -0.80 -1.72 8.71
CA ALA A 50 -0.90 -2.14 10.10
C ALA A 50 0.03 -1.34 11.03
N GLY A 51 1.34 -1.27 10.72
CA GLY A 51 2.36 -0.73 11.63
C GLY A 51 3.14 0.47 11.06
N TYR A 52 2.78 0.97 9.88
CA TYR A 52 3.43 2.10 9.19
C TYR A 52 4.93 1.90 8.88
N ALA A 53 5.43 0.67 8.98
CA ALA A 53 6.79 0.34 8.53
C ALA A 53 6.90 0.44 7.00
N THR A 54 8.08 0.81 6.51
CA THR A 54 8.38 0.91 5.07
C THR A 54 8.71 -0.44 4.42
N THR A 55 8.78 -1.51 5.22
CA THR A 55 8.98 -2.88 4.78
C THR A 55 7.69 -3.67 4.94
N VAL A 56 7.32 -4.42 3.90
CA VAL A 56 6.11 -5.27 3.86
C VAL A 56 6.44 -6.63 3.27
N THR A 57 5.45 -7.53 3.23
CA THR A 57 5.58 -8.81 2.52
C THR A 57 4.69 -8.84 1.28
N PRO A 58 4.88 -9.77 0.35
CA PRO A 58 3.80 -10.14 -0.57
C PRO A 58 2.52 -10.47 0.21
N ASP A 59 1.37 -10.20 -0.38
CA ASP A 59 0.05 -10.29 0.25
C ASP A 59 -0.25 -9.29 1.38
N SER A 60 0.63 -8.30 1.64
CA SER A 60 0.36 -7.26 2.65
C SER A 60 -0.60 -6.19 2.16
N ILE A 61 -1.28 -5.54 3.10
CA ILE A 61 -2.04 -4.31 2.88
C ILE A 61 -1.11 -3.12 3.09
N VAL A 62 -1.06 -2.22 2.11
CA VAL A 62 -0.20 -1.03 2.10
C VAL A 62 -1.06 0.23 2.01
N ALA A 63 -0.67 1.23 2.79
CA ALA A 63 -1.15 2.61 2.66
C ALA A 63 -0.09 3.45 1.92
N GLY A 64 -0.47 3.98 0.76
CA GLY A 64 0.35 4.90 -0.03
C GLY A 64 -0.13 6.33 0.15
N PHE A 65 0.76 7.22 0.54
CA PHE A 65 0.50 8.64 0.76
C PHE A 65 1.26 9.48 -0.25
N GLY A 66 0.61 10.50 -0.79
CA GLY A 66 1.22 11.41 -1.76
C GLY A 66 0.58 12.79 -1.75
N GLY A 67 1.03 13.66 -2.63
CA GLY A 67 0.44 14.98 -2.82
C GLY A 67 -0.96 14.91 -3.45
N PRO A 68 -1.65 16.05 -3.57
CA PRO A 68 -2.97 16.09 -4.17
C PRO A 68 -2.96 15.50 -5.58
N ASN A 69 -4.01 14.78 -5.93
CA ASN A 69 -4.24 14.16 -7.25
C ASN A 69 -3.73 12.71 -7.40
N LEU A 70 -3.57 11.94 -6.33
CA LEU A 70 -3.38 10.49 -6.46
C LEU A 70 -4.58 9.81 -7.15
N ALA A 71 -5.79 10.28 -6.84
CA ALA A 71 -7.01 9.85 -7.52
C ALA A 71 -7.94 11.05 -7.77
N PRO A 72 -8.76 11.01 -8.85
CA PRO A 72 -9.67 12.11 -9.21
C PRO A 72 -10.87 12.22 -8.25
N SER A 73 -11.22 11.13 -7.56
CA SER A 73 -12.29 11.10 -6.57
C SER A 73 -12.04 10.02 -5.52
N THR A 74 -12.70 10.16 -4.37
CA THR A 74 -12.65 9.15 -3.30
C THR A 74 -13.56 7.98 -3.63
N ALA A 75 -13.04 6.75 -3.51
CA ALA A 75 -13.81 5.52 -3.67
C ALA A 75 -13.22 4.39 -2.81
N SER A 76 -14.09 3.45 -2.42
CA SER A 76 -13.72 2.20 -1.75
C SER A 76 -14.11 1.01 -2.63
N ALA A 77 -13.38 -0.09 -2.50
CA ALA A 77 -13.71 -1.33 -3.19
C ALA A 77 -15.12 -1.81 -2.78
N PRO A 78 -15.98 -2.17 -3.74
CA PRO A 78 -17.34 -2.60 -3.43
C PRO A 78 -17.40 -4.05 -2.93
N SER A 79 -16.40 -4.87 -3.24
CA SER A 79 -16.41 -6.31 -2.98
C SER A 79 -15.00 -6.93 -3.12
N VAL A 80 -14.92 -8.22 -2.78
CA VAL A 80 -13.81 -9.11 -3.11
C VAL A 80 -14.26 -10.01 -4.29
N PRO A 81 -13.40 -10.27 -5.30
CA PRO A 81 -12.00 -9.85 -5.41
C PRO A 81 -11.84 -8.32 -5.59
N LEU A 82 -10.73 -7.79 -5.06
CA LEU A 82 -10.44 -6.36 -5.16
C LEU A 82 -10.29 -5.93 -6.63
N PRO A 83 -10.86 -4.77 -7.01
CA PRO A 83 -10.64 -4.20 -8.33
C PRO A 83 -9.18 -3.75 -8.48
N THR A 84 -8.61 -3.87 -9.67
CA THR A 84 -7.30 -3.31 -10.03
C THR A 84 -7.37 -1.87 -10.54
N THR A 85 -8.58 -1.37 -10.74
CA THR A 85 -8.85 0.03 -11.08
C THR A 85 -10.05 0.51 -10.27
N LEU A 86 -9.91 1.65 -9.59
CA LEU A 86 -10.93 2.26 -8.74
C LEU A 86 -10.95 3.76 -8.99
N ALA A 87 -12.11 4.32 -9.31
CA ALA A 87 -12.27 5.74 -9.68
C ALA A 87 -11.24 6.22 -10.73
N GLY A 88 -10.95 5.40 -11.76
CA GLY A 88 -9.97 5.72 -12.80
C GLY A 88 -8.50 5.63 -12.39
N THR A 89 -8.22 5.22 -11.15
CA THR A 89 -6.87 5.06 -10.60
C THR A 89 -6.47 3.58 -10.55
N SER A 90 -5.22 3.28 -10.87
CA SER A 90 -4.60 1.96 -10.72
C SER A 90 -3.23 2.07 -10.06
N VAL A 91 -2.80 0.99 -9.41
CA VAL A 91 -1.46 0.86 -8.82
C VAL A 91 -0.74 -0.30 -9.45
N ILE A 92 0.48 -0.04 -9.93
CA ILE A 92 1.37 -1.06 -10.49
C ILE A 92 2.54 -1.25 -9.53
N VAL A 93 2.80 -2.48 -9.15
CA VAL A 93 3.97 -2.91 -8.39
C VAL A 93 4.95 -3.53 -9.37
N ARG A 94 6.09 -2.86 -9.60
CA ARG A 94 7.25 -3.44 -10.29
C ARG A 94 8.20 -3.96 -9.23
N ASP A 95 8.30 -5.25 -9.10
CA ASP A 95 9.13 -5.91 -8.09
C ASP A 95 10.64 -5.86 -8.43
N SER A 96 11.48 -6.36 -7.54
CA SER A 96 12.95 -6.38 -7.69
C SER A 96 13.42 -7.23 -8.88
N ALA A 97 12.60 -8.16 -9.39
CA ALA A 97 12.86 -8.92 -10.62
C ALA A 97 12.43 -8.16 -11.89
N GLY A 98 11.91 -6.92 -11.76
CA GLY A 98 11.44 -6.10 -12.87
C GLY A 98 10.05 -6.47 -13.39
N VAL A 99 9.33 -7.39 -12.72
CA VAL A 99 7.99 -7.83 -13.15
C VAL A 99 6.93 -6.87 -12.62
N GLU A 100 6.12 -6.33 -13.54
CA GLU A 100 4.99 -5.46 -13.21
C GLU A 100 3.72 -6.28 -12.96
N ARG A 101 3.01 -5.95 -11.88
CA ARG A 101 1.72 -6.54 -11.53
C ARG A 101 0.76 -5.45 -11.05
N SER A 102 -0.50 -5.55 -11.47
CA SER A 102 -1.55 -4.68 -10.95
C SER A 102 -1.87 -5.07 -9.51
N ALA A 103 -1.90 -4.08 -8.63
CA ALA A 103 -2.33 -4.25 -7.25
C ALA A 103 -3.86 -4.20 -7.15
N GLY A 104 -4.44 -4.99 -6.24
CA GLY A 104 -5.83 -4.83 -5.84
C GLY A 104 -6.01 -3.58 -4.97
N LEU A 105 -7.06 -2.81 -5.20
CA LEU A 105 -7.30 -1.55 -4.51
C LEU A 105 -8.41 -1.69 -3.48
N PHE A 106 -8.16 -1.26 -2.24
CA PHE A 106 -9.17 -1.14 -1.19
C PHE A 106 -9.83 0.22 -1.18
N PHE A 107 -9.00 1.27 -1.36
CA PHE A 107 -9.42 2.65 -1.21
C PHE A 107 -8.53 3.56 -2.04
N VAL A 108 -9.12 4.60 -2.61
CA VAL A 108 -8.41 5.69 -3.29
C VAL A 108 -9.00 7.03 -2.90
N SER A 109 -8.13 8.02 -2.76
CA SER A 109 -8.47 9.44 -2.59
C SER A 109 -7.39 10.30 -3.21
N SER A 110 -7.55 11.62 -3.18
CA SER A 110 -6.55 12.55 -3.69
C SER A 110 -5.21 12.49 -2.92
N LEU A 111 -5.19 12.01 -1.67
CA LEU A 111 -4.02 12.02 -0.78
C LEU A 111 -3.55 10.64 -0.36
N GLN A 112 -4.40 9.62 -0.47
CA GLN A 112 -4.13 8.26 0.05
C GLN A 112 -4.70 7.19 -0.87
N ILE A 113 -3.96 6.11 -1.03
CA ILE A 113 -4.38 4.89 -1.72
C ILE A 113 -4.04 3.70 -0.82
N ASN A 114 -5.03 2.83 -0.53
CA ASN A 114 -4.77 1.56 0.12
C ASN A 114 -4.83 0.44 -0.90
N TYR A 115 -3.76 -0.33 -0.97
CA TYR A 115 -3.62 -1.38 -1.98
C TYR A 115 -3.01 -2.66 -1.40
N HIS A 116 -3.25 -3.76 -2.10
CA HIS A 116 -2.73 -5.08 -1.79
C HIS A 116 -1.48 -5.37 -2.63
N VAL A 117 -0.38 -5.74 -1.97
CA VAL A 117 0.84 -6.18 -2.67
C VAL A 117 0.58 -7.53 -3.30
N PRO A 118 0.76 -7.69 -4.63
CA PRO A 118 0.50 -8.98 -5.29
C PRO A 118 1.33 -10.13 -4.68
N ALA A 119 0.70 -11.28 -4.45
CA ALA A 119 1.28 -12.45 -3.79
C ALA A 119 2.59 -12.96 -4.44
N ALA A 120 2.67 -12.84 -5.79
CA ALA A 120 3.81 -13.28 -6.57
C ALA A 120 4.93 -12.23 -6.71
N SER A 121 4.91 -11.14 -5.92
CA SER A 121 5.97 -10.13 -5.94
C SER A 121 7.26 -10.70 -5.37
N ALA A 122 8.38 -10.46 -6.07
CA ALA A 122 9.72 -10.83 -5.60
C ALA A 122 10.16 -9.94 -4.44
N VAL A 123 10.91 -10.51 -3.50
CA VAL A 123 11.52 -9.77 -2.38
C VAL A 123 12.62 -8.83 -2.89
N GLY A 124 12.81 -7.71 -2.19
CA GLY A 124 13.71 -6.61 -2.53
C GLY A 124 12.95 -5.33 -2.81
N THR A 125 13.67 -4.32 -3.24
CA THR A 125 13.08 -2.99 -3.50
C THR A 125 12.17 -3.04 -4.72
N ALA A 126 10.90 -2.73 -4.53
CA ALA A 126 9.90 -2.57 -5.58
C ALA A 126 9.68 -1.09 -5.90
N THR A 127 9.34 -0.79 -7.14
CA THR A 127 8.85 0.53 -7.56
C THR A 127 7.34 0.50 -7.68
N ILE A 128 6.69 1.47 -7.07
CA ILE A 128 5.23 1.60 -7.06
C ILE A 128 4.85 2.76 -7.96
N PHE A 129 3.95 2.51 -8.91
CA PHE A 129 3.41 3.54 -9.80
C PHE A 129 1.92 3.69 -9.56
N VAL A 130 1.49 4.92 -9.30
CA VAL A 130 0.08 5.29 -9.30
C VAL A 130 -0.25 5.87 -10.66
N ARG A 131 -1.26 5.33 -11.33
CA ARG A 131 -1.67 5.75 -12.68
C ARG A 131 -3.12 6.26 -12.70
N ALA A 132 -3.33 7.38 -13.36
CA ALA A 132 -4.65 7.86 -13.77
C ALA A 132 -4.80 7.56 -15.28
N GLY A 133 -5.55 6.51 -15.62
CA GLY A 133 -5.53 5.96 -16.97
C GLY A 133 -4.13 5.51 -17.40
N ALA A 134 -3.59 6.07 -18.48
CA ALA A 134 -2.24 5.76 -18.98
C ALA A 134 -1.12 6.61 -18.34
N VAL A 135 -1.45 7.65 -17.57
CA VAL A 135 -0.49 8.61 -17.03
C VAL A 135 -0.07 8.20 -15.63
N THR A 136 1.24 8.12 -15.37
CA THR A 136 1.77 7.96 -14.01
C THR A 136 1.71 9.31 -13.29
N VAL A 137 0.89 9.40 -12.25
CA VAL A 137 0.68 10.61 -11.45
C VAL A 137 1.55 10.67 -10.20
N ALA A 138 1.95 9.50 -9.66
CA ALA A 138 2.86 9.41 -8.53
C ALA A 138 3.72 8.15 -8.62
N GLN A 139 4.90 8.22 -8.00
CA GLN A 139 5.84 7.10 -7.94
C GLN A 139 6.58 7.09 -6.61
N GLY A 140 6.93 5.90 -6.12
CA GLY A 140 7.74 5.69 -4.93
C GLY A 140 8.36 4.31 -4.89
N THR A 141 9.05 4.02 -3.80
CA THR A 141 9.65 2.70 -3.55
C THR A 141 9.02 2.05 -2.32
N LEU A 142 9.06 0.72 -2.28
CA LEU A 142 8.58 -0.09 -1.18
C LEU A 142 9.51 -1.29 -1.02
N GLU A 143 9.98 -1.55 0.20
CA GLU A 143 10.80 -2.73 0.45
C GLU A 143 9.90 -3.93 0.70
N ILE A 144 10.09 -5.01 -0.07
CA ILE A 144 9.37 -6.27 0.07
C ILE A 144 10.32 -7.30 0.68
N ALA A 145 9.97 -7.84 1.85
CA ALA A 145 10.73 -8.87 2.56
C ALA A 145 9.95 -10.18 2.67
N ASN A 146 10.60 -11.25 3.10
CA ASN A 146 9.91 -12.51 3.39
C ASN A 146 9.04 -12.42 4.65
N ILE A 147 9.49 -11.66 5.64
CA ILE A 147 8.82 -11.47 6.93
C ILE A 147 8.88 -9.99 7.27
N ALA A 148 7.74 -9.37 7.50
CA ALA A 148 7.58 -7.98 7.93
C ALA A 148 6.24 -7.86 8.69
N PRO A 149 6.16 -8.46 9.89
CA PRO A 149 4.90 -8.56 10.61
C PRO A 149 4.51 -7.23 11.24
N ALA A 150 3.22 -6.93 11.24
CA ALA A 150 2.66 -5.80 11.98
C ALA A 150 1.24 -6.11 12.44
N VAL A 151 0.95 -5.84 13.72
CA VAL A 151 -0.42 -5.95 14.27
C VAL A 151 -1.20 -4.69 13.93
N PHE A 152 -2.42 -4.87 13.45
CA PHE A 152 -3.35 -3.76 13.28
C PHE A 152 -3.76 -3.20 14.64
N THR A 153 -3.91 -1.89 14.73
CA THR A 153 -4.41 -1.21 15.92
C THR A 153 -5.81 -0.67 15.68
N ALA A 154 -6.64 -0.70 16.69
CA ALA A 154 -8.05 -0.31 16.59
C ALA A 154 -8.26 1.18 16.26
N ASN A 155 -7.25 2.01 16.55
CA ASN A 155 -7.23 3.44 16.19
C ASN A 155 -6.51 3.72 14.88
N ALA A 156 -6.06 2.69 14.15
CA ALA A 156 -5.30 2.79 12.89
C ALA A 156 -4.04 3.67 13.00
N SER A 157 -3.38 3.74 14.16
CA SER A 157 -2.17 4.55 14.37
C SER A 157 -0.86 3.76 14.32
N GLY A 158 -0.94 2.42 14.24
CA GLY A 158 0.22 1.53 14.38
C GLY A 158 0.71 1.35 15.82
N SER A 159 0.05 1.95 16.80
CA SER A 159 0.36 1.85 18.23
C SER A 159 -0.91 1.93 19.08
N GLY A 160 -0.84 1.45 20.34
CA GLY A 160 -1.96 1.47 21.28
C GLY A 160 -2.75 0.17 21.29
N ALA A 161 -4.09 0.23 21.37
CA ALA A 161 -4.92 -0.96 21.51
C ALA A 161 -4.88 -1.83 20.24
N PRO A 162 -4.52 -3.13 20.33
CA PRO A 162 -4.49 -4.01 19.17
C PRO A 162 -5.91 -4.25 18.65
N ALA A 163 -6.04 -4.35 17.33
CA ALA A 163 -7.27 -4.82 16.70
C ALA A 163 -7.36 -6.34 16.91
N GLY A 164 -8.33 -6.75 17.73
CA GLY A 164 -8.50 -8.14 18.10
C GLY A 164 -9.52 -8.31 19.21
N PHE A 165 -9.67 -9.54 19.65
CA PHE A 165 -10.59 -9.89 20.74
C PHE A 165 -10.08 -11.07 21.57
N ALA A 166 -10.55 -11.20 22.78
CA ALA A 166 -10.43 -12.41 23.56
C ALA A 166 -11.66 -13.29 23.28
N PHE A 167 -11.42 -14.51 22.86
CA PHE A 167 -12.42 -15.57 22.75
C PHE A 167 -12.35 -16.45 23.98
N ARG A 168 -13.45 -16.57 24.70
CA ARG A 168 -13.56 -17.35 25.91
C ARG A 168 -14.48 -18.54 25.68
N LEU A 169 -14.01 -19.74 25.98
CA LEU A 169 -14.79 -20.96 26.03
C LEU A 169 -14.93 -21.39 27.49
N ARG A 170 -16.18 -21.39 28.01
CA ARG A 170 -16.49 -21.78 29.38
C ARG A 170 -16.68 -23.28 29.51
N PRO A 171 -16.63 -23.83 30.77
CA PRO A 171 -16.84 -25.27 31.02
C PRO A 171 -18.20 -25.78 30.58
N ASP A 172 -19.22 -24.92 30.52
CA ASP A 172 -20.56 -25.25 30.03
C ASP A 172 -20.69 -25.20 28.50
N ASN A 173 -19.60 -25.03 27.79
CA ASN A 173 -19.48 -24.80 26.34
C ASN A 173 -20.11 -23.49 25.85
N SER A 174 -20.49 -22.59 26.71
CA SER A 174 -20.85 -21.24 26.29
C SER A 174 -19.63 -20.44 25.88
N THR A 175 -19.82 -19.49 24.97
CA THR A 175 -18.72 -18.66 24.41
C THR A 175 -18.98 -17.20 24.68
N LEU A 176 -17.88 -16.43 24.85
CA LEU A 176 -17.92 -14.98 24.96
C LEU A 176 -16.80 -14.38 24.12
N TYR A 177 -17.12 -13.29 23.41
CA TYR A 177 -16.19 -12.49 22.63
C TYR A 177 -16.05 -11.12 23.26
N GLU A 178 -14.82 -10.72 23.58
CA GLU A 178 -14.52 -9.45 24.22
C GLU A 178 -13.46 -8.72 23.43
N ASN A 179 -13.80 -7.59 22.80
CA ASN A 179 -12.82 -6.80 22.10
C ASN A 179 -11.67 -6.38 23.03
N LEU A 180 -10.44 -6.33 22.52
CA LEU A 180 -9.27 -5.83 23.26
C LEU A 180 -9.24 -4.30 23.34
N PHE A 181 -10.23 -3.63 22.77
CA PHE A 181 -10.35 -2.18 22.76
C PHE A 181 -11.79 -1.75 23.03
N GLU A 182 -11.94 -0.52 23.49
CA GLU A 182 -13.23 0.14 23.70
C GLU A 182 -13.17 1.61 23.27
N PHE A 183 -14.32 2.18 22.94
CA PHE A 183 -14.46 3.61 22.73
C PHE A 183 -14.87 4.27 24.05
N ARG A 184 -13.99 5.12 24.58
CA ARG A 184 -14.25 5.88 25.81
C ARG A 184 -13.79 7.32 25.62
N ASN A 185 -14.64 8.28 25.97
CA ASN A 185 -14.35 9.72 25.86
C ASN A 185 -13.87 10.16 24.47
N GLY A 186 -14.46 9.60 23.40
CA GLY A 186 -14.16 9.94 22.01
C GLY A 186 -12.85 9.37 21.46
N SER A 187 -12.18 8.49 22.21
CA SER A 187 -10.93 7.83 21.77
C SER A 187 -11.00 6.31 21.92
N VAL A 188 -10.19 5.62 21.14
CA VAL A 188 -9.94 4.17 21.27
C VAL A 188 -8.97 3.97 22.41
N GLN A 189 -9.32 3.10 23.36
CA GLN A 189 -8.50 2.72 24.51
C GLN A 189 -8.40 1.21 24.61
N VAL A 190 -7.38 0.72 25.31
CA VAL A 190 -7.28 -0.71 25.64
C VAL A 190 -8.41 -1.05 26.60
N ARG A 191 -9.15 -2.10 26.25
CA ARG A 191 -10.17 -2.68 27.13
C ARG A 191 -9.52 -3.69 28.07
N GLN A 192 -9.90 -3.69 29.32
CA GLN A 192 -9.53 -4.71 30.26
C GLN A 192 -10.28 -6.01 29.94
N VAL A 193 -9.53 -7.10 29.78
CA VAL A 193 -10.07 -8.47 29.68
C VAL A 193 -9.79 -9.17 30.98
N ASP A 194 -10.80 -9.83 31.56
CA ASP A 194 -10.66 -10.59 32.79
C ASP A 194 -10.14 -12.00 32.46
N PHE A 195 -8.95 -12.34 32.93
CA PHE A 195 -8.33 -13.67 32.79
C PHE A 195 -8.51 -14.55 34.04
N THR A 196 -9.25 -14.08 35.07
CA THR A 196 -9.34 -14.76 36.37
C THR A 196 -10.31 -15.94 36.44
N PRO A 197 -11.41 -16.07 35.64
CA PRO A 197 -12.31 -17.17 35.74
C PRO A 197 -11.61 -18.53 35.58
N ASN A 198 -11.62 -19.31 36.64
CA ASN A 198 -11.00 -20.61 36.68
C ASN A 198 -11.81 -21.64 35.88
N GLY A 199 -11.12 -22.39 35.02
CA GLY A 199 -11.71 -23.39 34.14
C GLY A 199 -12.11 -22.89 32.77
N ASP A 200 -12.08 -21.59 32.51
CA ASP A 200 -12.26 -21.04 31.16
C ASP A 200 -10.99 -21.25 30.33
N ARG A 201 -11.18 -21.56 29.04
CA ARG A 201 -10.11 -21.47 28.04
C ARG A 201 -10.21 -20.12 27.35
N ILE A 202 -9.11 -19.38 27.30
CA ILE A 202 -9.08 -18.02 26.77
C ILE A 202 -8.08 -17.96 25.62
N PHE A 203 -8.55 -17.49 24.47
CA PHE A 203 -7.72 -17.31 23.28
C PHE A 203 -7.68 -15.81 22.95
N LEU A 204 -6.47 -15.28 22.80
CA LEU A 204 -6.30 -13.97 22.17
C LEU A 204 -6.26 -14.15 20.66
N VAL A 205 -7.11 -13.42 19.97
CA VAL A 205 -7.19 -13.36 18.52
C VAL A 205 -6.76 -11.97 18.08
N LEU A 206 -5.65 -11.89 17.34
CA LEU A 206 -5.07 -10.66 16.84
C LEU A 206 -5.10 -10.62 15.32
N TYR A 207 -5.32 -9.45 14.76
CA TYR A 207 -5.27 -9.21 13.32
C TYR A 207 -3.97 -8.54 12.93
N LEU A 208 -3.32 -9.09 11.90
CA LEU A 208 -1.98 -8.71 11.47
C LEU A 208 -1.89 -8.61 9.95
N SER A 209 -0.75 -8.13 9.49
CA SER A 209 -0.29 -8.25 8.10
C SER A 209 1.15 -8.76 8.11
N GLY A 210 1.53 -9.53 7.08
CA GLY A 210 2.93 -9.92 6.88
C GLY A 210 3.38 -11.20 7.56
N LEU A 211 2.45 -12.10 7.95
CA LEU A 211 2.73 -13.39 8.56
C LEU A 211 2.73 -14.57 7.58
N ARG A 212 2.26 -14.43 6.36
CA ARG A 212 1.98 -15.56 5.45
C ARG A 212 3.16 -16.47 5.13
N ARG A 213 4.38 -15.98 5.30
CA ARG A 213 5.62 -16.74 5.06
C ARG A 213 6.34 -17.13 6.35
N ALA A 214 5.80 -16.78 7.51
CA ALA A 214 6.32 -17.22 8.80
C ALA A 214 5.80 -18.61 9.14
N SER A 215 6.60 -19.39 9.87
CA SER A 215 6.11 -20.59 10.52
C SER A 215 5.57 -20.24 11.91
N ARG A 216 4.65 -21.04 12.42
CA ARG A 216 4.06 -20.82 13.74
C ARG A 216 5.09 -20.79 14.86
N GLN A 217 6.16 -21.58 14.74
CA GLN A 217 7.25 -21.67 15.71
C GLN A 217 8.13 -20.39 15.74
N ASP A 218 8.11 -19.63 14.66
CA ASP A 218 8.86 -18.35 14.56
C ASP A 218 8.14 -17.21 15.27
N VAL A 219 6.85 -17.40 15.62
CA VAL A 219 6.00 -16.38 16.23
C VAL A 219 5.95 -16.57 17.73
N GLN A 220 6.18 -15.51 18.47
CA GLN A 220 6.08 -15.46 19.93
C GLN A 220 5.09 -14.37 20.35
N VAL A 221 4.16 -14.73 21.20
CA VAL A 221 3.25 -13.78 21.88
C VAL A 221 3.74 -13.67 23.32
N ILE A 222 4.12 -12.47 23.72
CA ILE A 222 4.60 -12.17 25.06
C ILE A 222 3.48 -11.44 25.79
N LEU A 223 2.93 -12.06 26.84
CA LEU A 223 1.86 -11.49 27.66
C LEU A 223 2.29 -11.51 29.12
N GLY A 224 2.36 -10.33 29.74
CA GLY A 224 2.80 -10.18 31.14
C GLY A 224 4.18 -10.78 31.41
N GLY A 225 5.09 -10.73 30.44
CA GLY A 225 6.46 -11.27 30.53
C GLY A 225 6.58 -12.77 30.24
N ASN A 226 5.47 -13.50 30.05
CA ASN A 226 5.47 -14.90 29.65
C ASN A 226 5.32 -15.04 28.14
N THR A 227 6.04 -16.03 27.56
CA THR A 227 6.05 -16.26 26.12
C THR A 227 5.17 -17.45 25.76
N TYR A 228 4.32 -17.26 24.76
CA TYR A 228 3.39 -18.25 24.24
C TYR A 228 3.60 -18.42 22.73
N THR A 229 3.56 -19.68 22.26
CA THR A 229 3.52 -19.98 20.83
C THR A 229 2.07 -19.98 20.36
N PRO A 230 1.73 -19.31 19.26
CA PRO A 230 0.37 -19.33 18.75
C PRO A 230 -0.14 -20.73 18.42
N ASP A 231 -1.45 -20.97 18.60
CA ASP A 231 -2.12 -22.19 18.14
C ASP A 231 -2.41 -22.13 16.65
N PHE A 232 -2.61 -20.90 16.13
CA PHE A 232 -2.90 -20.65 14.73
C PHE A 232 -2.23 -19.34 14.26
N ILE A 233 -1.68 -19.36 13.04
CA ILE A 233 -1.38 -18.18 12.23
C ILE A 233 -1.81 -18.48 10.80
N GLY A 234 -2.37 -17.49 10.11
CA GLY A 234 -2.78 -17.67 8.71
C GLY A 234 -3.68 -16.57 8.21
N PRO A 235 -4.12 -16.68 6.96
CA PRO A 235 -5.05 -15.73 6.36
C PRO A 235 -6.41 -15.76 7.05
N VAL A 236 -7.11 -14.62 7.03
CA VAL A 236 -8.52 -14.53 7.39
C VAL A 236 -9.35 -14.78 6.13
N ASP A 237 -10.22 -15.79 6.17
CA ASP A 237 -11.07 -16.13 5.04
C ASP A 237 -11.97 -14.95 4.65
N GLY A 238 -12.02 -14.66 3.35
CA GLY A 238 -12.80 -13.56 2.79
C GLY A 238 -12.15 -12.17 2.93
N PHE A 239 -10.99 -12.06 3.58
CA PHE A 239 -10.28 -10.78 3.75
C PHE A 239 -8.90 -10.81 3.08
N VAL A 240 -8.76 -10.02 2.02
CA VAL A 240 -7.50 -9.93 1.28
C VAL A 240 -6.42 -9.27 2.12
N GLY A 241 -5.24 -9.89 2.21
CA GLY A 241 -4.07 -9.28 2.89
C GLY A 241 -4.15 -9.24 4.41
N LEU A 242 -5.23 -9.74 5.02
CA LEU A 242 -5.39 -9.81 6.47
C LEU A 242 -4.95 -11.17 6.98
N ASP A 243 -4.10 -11.17 7.99
CA ASP A 243 -3.66 -12.35 8.71
C ASP A 243 -4.25 -12.37 10.12
N GLN A 244 -4.41 -13.57 10.68
CA GLN A 244 -4.89 -13.81 12.03
C GLN A 244 -3.86 -14.64 12.80
N LEU A 245 -3.73 -14.32 14.07
CA LEU A 245 -2.99 -15.09 15.06
C LEU A 245 -3.94 -15.43 16.20
N ASN A 246 -3.97 -16.71 16.60
CA ASN A 246 -4.69 -17.15 17.80
C ASN A 246 -3.68 -17.75 18.76
N VAL A 247 -3.78 -17.38 20.03
CA VAL A 247 -2.95 -17.95 21.09
C VAL A 247 -3.79 -18.23 22.31
N GLU A 248 -3.76 -19.46 22.81
CA GLU A 248 -4.34 -19.81 24.10
C GLU A 248 -3.47 -19.25 25.23
N VAL A 249 -4.06 -18.56 26.16
CA VAL A 249 -3.41 -17.99 27.33
C VAL A 249 -3.99 -18.59 28.60
N PRO A 250 -3.19 -18.84 29.65
CA PRO A 250 -3.70 -19.45 30.87
C PRO A 250 -4.71 -18.54 31.58
N SER A 251 -5.70 -19.15 32.21
CA SER A 251 -6.55 -18.45 33.19
C SER A 251 -5.74 -18.09 34.45
N GLY A 252 -6.25 -17.11 35.22
CA GLY A 252 -5.62 -16.68 36.47
C GLY A 252 -4.59 -15.57 36.32
N LEU A 253 -4.35 -15.06 35.12
CA LEU A 253 -3.52 -13.87 34.94
C LEU A 253 -4.21 -12.64 35.54
N THR A 254 -3.44 -11.81 36.27
CA THR A 254 -3.97 -10.64 36.99
C THR A 254 -3.09 -9.41 36.76
N GLY A 255 -3.68 -8.22 36.97
CA GLY A 255 -2.97 -6.96 36.84
C GLY A 255 -2.92 -6.41 35.41
N ALA A 256 -2.15 -5.35 35.22
CA ALA A 256 -1.89 -4.79 33.88
C ALA A 256 -0.85 -5.64 33.19
N LEU A 257 -1.24 -6.28 32.07
CA LEU A 257 -0.36 -7.14 31.29
C LEU A 257 0.07 -6.40 30.03
N SER A 258 1.39 -6.32 29.80
CA SER A 258 1.91 -5.90 28.51
C SER A 258 1.72 -7.01 27.48
N LEU A 259 1.38 -6.63 26.26
CA LEU A 259 1.31 -7.53 25.11
C LEU A 259 2.37 -7.14 24.09
N ALA A 260 3.20 -8.09 23.69
CA ALA A 260 4.09 -7.93 22.55
C ALA A 260 3.98 -9.15 21.63
N VAL A 261 4.22 -8.95 20.35
CA VAL A 261 4.29 -10.00 19.34
C VAL A 261 5.59 -9.85 18.58
N THR A 262 6.35 -10.95 18.46
CA THR A 262 7.58 -10.99 17.67
C THR A 262 7.53 -12.14 16.68
N VAL A 263 8.21 -11.98 15.54
CA VAL A 263 8.36 -13.02 14.51
C VAL A 263 9.83 -13.08 14.13
N ASN A 264 10.50 -14.21 14.36
CA ASN A 264 11.95 -14.34 14.17
C ASN A 264 12.76 -13.22 14.85
N GLY A 265 12.31 -12.74 16.01
CA GLY A 265 12.91 -11.64 16.75
C GLY A 265 12.55 -10.22 16.25
N PHE A 266 11.83 -10.09 15.13
CA PHE A 266 11.32 -8.78 14.69
C PHE A 266 10.03 -8.44 15.44
N ALA A 267 9.97 -7.25 16.03
CA ALA A 267 8.76 -6.79 16.69
C ALA A 267 7.64 -6.53 15.68
N ALA A 268 6.49 -7.16 15.92
CA ALA A 268 5.24 -6.91 15.19
C ALA A 268 4.32 -5.95 15.96
N PHE A 269 4.48 -5.90 17.29
CA PHE A 269 3.71 -5.08 18.22
C PHE A 269 4.43 -4.97 19.56
N ASN A 270 4.42 -3.77 20.18
CA ASN A 270 5.00 -3.49 21.51
C ASN A 270 4.03 -2.65 22.35
#